data_2e076b965bb1d43d5618da5c735e8ed1
#
_entry.id   2e076b965bb1d43d5618da5c735e8ed1
#
_cell.length_a   1.000
_cell.length_b   1.000
_cell.length_c   1.000
_cell.angle_alpha   90.00
_cell.angle_beta   90.00
_cell.angle_gamma   90.00
#
_symmetry.space_group_name_H-M   'P 1'
#
loop_
_entity.id
_entity.type
_entity.pdbx_description
1 polymer ?
#
loop_
_entity_poly.entity_id
_entity_poly.type
_entity_poly.pdbx_seq_one_letter_code
_entity_poly.pdbx_strand_id
1 'polypeptide(L)'
;LTSIPNLFENMPHERVIYFGDTARTPYGSKAVSTIRQYAFQIADFLVSKDVKMLVIACNTISATCLDDLRKAFPDIPIVGIIDQAAEAVASKCTEKNNIGIIATKATISSGDYREKIKKLDGSLKVVEKATPAFVPLIEEGIIENEIMDLTIHYYMDEFIEENRIDTLILGCTHYPLIKDN
;
A
#
# COMPACT_ATOMS: atom_id res chain seq x y z
N LEU A 1 6.62 1.30 -8.13
CA LEU A 1 6.83 1.41 -9.58
C LEU A 1 5.72 0.80 -10.40
N THR A 2 4.96 -0.16 -9.85
CA THR A 2 3.84 -0.82 -10.54
C THR A 2 2.70 0.15 -10.92
N SER A 3 2.55 1.28 -10.24
CA SER A 3 1.54 2.31 -10.52
C SER A 3 1.96 3.35 -11.59
N ILE A 4 3.25 3.45 -11.93
CA ILE A 4 3.75 4.47 -12.87
C ILE A 4 3.20 4.31 -14.29
N PRO A 5 3.15 3.10 -14.90
CA PRO A 5 2.59 2.94 -16.23
C PRO A 5 1.16 3.46 -16.33
N ASN A 6 0.30 3.07 -15.37
CA ASN A 6 -1.09 3.54 -15.32
C ASN A 6 -1.22 5.06 -15.19
N LEU A 7 -0.29 5.69 -14.46
CA LEU A 7 -0.27 7.15 -14.33
C LEU A 7 -0.01 7.82 -15.67
N PHE A 8 0.97 7.35 -16.44
CA PHE A 8 1.28 7.90 -17.77
C PHE A 8 0.17 7.65 -18.78
N GLU A 9 -0.45 6.47 -18.75
CA GLU A 9 -1.56 6.14 -19.65
C GLU A 9 -2.78 7.03 -19.42
N ASN A 10 -3.12 7.32 -18.15
CA ASN A 10 -4.32 8.08 -17.80
C ASN A 10 -4.09 9.60 -17.72
N MET A 11 -2.84 10.04 -17.57
CA MET A 11 -2.49 11.46 -17.46
C MET A 11 -1.28 11.81 -18.36
N PRO A 12 -1.39 11.61 -19.69
CA PRO A 12 -0.26 11.75 -20.62
C PRO A 12 0.28 13.19 -20.76
N HIS A 13 -0.50 14.18 -20.34
CA HIS A 13 -0.11 15.60 -20.42
C HIS A 13 0.47 16.15 -19.12
N GLU A 14 0.54 15.33 -18.06
CA GLU A 14 1.10 15.76 -16.78
C GLU A 14 2.60 15.54 -16.71
N ARG A 15 3.30 16.53 -16.18
CA ARG A 15 4.72 16.38 -15.85
C ARG A 15 4.84 15.66 -14.52
N VAL A 16 5.44 14.49 -14.52
CA VAL A 16 5.62 13.65 -13.33
C VAL A 16 7.07 13.76 -12.83
N ILE A 17 7.24 14.04 -11.55
CA ILE A 17 8.51 13.91 -10.84
C ILE A 17 8.38 12.68 -9.93
N TYR A 18 9.16 11.65 -10.22
CA TYR A 18 9.19 10.42 -9.43
C TYR A 18 10.35 10.41 -8.45
N PHE A 19 10.05 10.06 -7.20
CA PHE A 19 11.06 9.81 -6.18
C PHE A 19 10.93 8.39 -5.63
N GLY A 20 11.95 7.56 -5.85
CA GLY A 20 12.06 6.21 -5.28
C GLY A 20 13.15 6.18 -4.22
N ASP A 21 12.79 5.91 -2.96
CA ASP A 21 13.71 5.88 -1.83
C ASP A 21 14.40 4.51 -1.68
N THR A 22 15.14 4.13 -2.71
CA THR A 22 15.80 2.81 -2.82
C THR A 22 16.84 2.56 -1.73
N ALA A 23 17.49 3.63 -1.23
CA ALA A 23 18.52 3.50 -0.19
C ALA A 23 17.94 3.14 1.19
N ARG A 24 16.65 3.39 1.43
CA ARG A 24 16.02 3.21 2.75
C ARG A 24 14.88 2.17 2.76
N THR A 25 14.62 1.53 1.63
CA THR A 25 13.71 0.38 1.53
C THR A 25 14.28 -0.82 2.32
N PRO A 26 13.45 -1.71 2.91
CA PRO A 26 12.00 -1.65 3.01
C PRO A 26 11.49 -0.76 4.16
N TYR A 27 10.31 -0.14 4.00
CA TYR A 27 9.70 0.71 5.03
C TYR A 27 8.85 -0.07 6.04
N GLY A 28 8.24 -1.15 5.62
CA GLY A 28 7.20 -1.85 6.35
C GLY A 28 7.59 -2.50 7.68
N SER A 29 8.90 -2.64 7.94
CA SER A 29 9.46 -3.16 9.19
C SER A 29 10.04 -2.08 10.10
N LYS A 30 10.06 -0.81 9.66
CA LYS A 30 10.62 0.30 10.42
C LYS A 30 9.63 0.85 11.45
N ALA A 31 10.16 1.51 12.49
CA ALA A 31 9.33 2.26 13.43
C ALA A 31 8.58 3.41 12.72
N VAL A 32 7.36 3.71 13.15
CA VAL A 32 6.52 4.76 12.56
C VAL A 32 7.22 6.12 12.58
N SER A 33 7.97 6.43 13.65
CA SER A 33 8.76 7.67 13.73
C SER A 33 9.81 7.78 12.62
N THR A 34 10.47 6.67 12.28
CA THR A 34 11.45 6.62 11.19
C THR A 34 10.78 6.77 9.83
N ILE A 35 9.66 6.07 9.61
CA ILE A 35 8.85 6.18 8.39
C ILE A 35 8.40 7.63 8.19
N ARG A 36 7.89 8.25 9.26
CA ARG A 36 7.47 9.64 9.26
C ARG A 36 8.62 10.59 8.88
N GLN A 37 9.77 10.45 9.52
CA GLN A 37 10.95 11.28 9.21
C GLN A 37 11.31 11.21 7.72
N TYR A 38 11.34 10.01 7.14
CA TYR A 38 11.66 9.81 5.73
C TYR A 38 10.58 10.38 4.81
N ALA A 39 9.31 10.17 5.14
CA ALA A 39 8.19 10.69 4.38
C ALA A 39 8.21 12.22 4.30
N PHE A 40 8.52 12.90 5.42
CA PHE A 40 8.64 14.36 5.45
C PHE A 40 9.83 14.86 4.64
N GLN A 41 10.99 14.23 4.74
CA GLN A 41 12.16 14.60 3.92
C GLN A 41 11.88 14.49 2.42
N ILE A 42 11.16 13.44 2.00
CA ILE A 42 10.78 13.25 0.59
C ILE A 42 9.74 14.29 0.17
N ALA A 43 8.75 14.58 1.02
CA ALA A 43 7.73 15.57 0.75
C ALA A 43 8.35 16.97 0.60
N ASP A 44 9.21 17.39 1.54
CA ASP A 44 9.95 18.66 1.47
C ASP A 44 10.74 18.78 0.16
N PHE A 45 11.45 17.71 -0.21
CA PHE A 45 12.20 17.69 -1.47
C PHE A 45 11.30 17.86 -2.68
N LEU A 46 10.19 17.11 -2.74
CA LEU A 46 9.26 17.20 -3.88
C LEU A 46 8.55 18.54 -3.95
N VAL A 47 8.13 19.08 -2.81
CA VAL A 47 7.53 20.42 -2.72
C VAL A 47 8.51 21.50 -3.22
N SER A 48 9.80 21.38 -2.90
CA SER A 48 10.84 22.29 -3.41
C SER A 48 10.99 22.29 -4.94
N LYS A 49 10.36 21.33 -5.64
CA LYS A 49 10.33 21.23 -7.11
C LYS A 49 9.10 21.88 -7.75
N ASP A 50 8.34 22.65 -6.96
CA ASP A 50 7.15 23.37 -7.42
C ASP A 50 6.08 22.42 -8.03
N VAL A 51 5.81 21.32 -7.32
CA VAL A 51 4.78 20.35 -7.71
C VAL A 51 3.41 20.86 -7.27
N LYS A 52 2.40 20.66 -8.13
CA LYS A 52 1.01 21.04 -7.83
C LYS A 52 0.24 20.01 -7.00
N MET A 53 0.78 18.81 -6.83
CA MET A 53 0.17 17.70 -6.10
C MET A 53 1.23 16.68 -5.70
N LEU A 54 1.05 16.04 -4.55
CA LEU A 54 1.81 14.86 -4.14
C LEU A 54 0.96 13.60 -4.20
N VAL A 55 1.48 12.54 -4.83
CA VAL A 55 0.86 11.21 -4.85
C VAL A 55 1.73 10.25 -4.07
N ILE A 56 1.19 9.72 -2.98
CA ILE A 56 1.87 8.75 -2.12
C ILE A 56 1.44 7.34 -2.52
N ALA A 57 2.22 6.73 -3.41
CA ALA A 57 1.96 5.37 -3.88
C ALA A 57 2.32 4.29 -2.85
N CYS A 58 3.16 4.60 -1.86
CA CYS A 58 3.53 3.66 -0.80
C CYS A 58 2.40 3.47 0.21
N ASN A 59 1.90 2.23 0.34
CA ASN A 59 0.87 1.89 1.32
C ASN A 59 1.32 2.16 2.75
N THR A 60 2.57 1.84 3.09
CA THR A 60 3.11 2.05 4.44
C THR A 60 3.11 3.53 4.82
N ILE A 61 3.54 4.42 3.94
CA ILE A 61 3.50 5.88 4.19
C ILE A 61 2.05 6.37 4.23
N SER A 62 1.22 5.93 3.30
CA SER A 62 -0.21 6.29 3.27
C SER A 62 -0.92 5.91 4.58
N ALA A 63 -0.64 4.71 5.10
CA ALA A 63 -1.25 4.20 6.33
C ALA A 63 -0.75 4.88 7.61
N THR A 64 0.47 5.43 7.62
CA THR A 64 1.11 5.87 8.87
C THR A 64 1.34 7.38 8.96
N CYS A 65 1.39 8.08 7.82
CA CYS A 65 1.86 9.47 7.79
C CYS A 65 1.00 10.42 6.95
N LEU A 66 -0.01 9.92 6.21
CA LEU A 66 -0.75 10.73 5.23
C LEU A 66 -1.38 11.98 5.84
N ASP A 67 -2.08 11.83 6.96
CA ASP A 67 -2.75 12.96 7.62
C ASP A 67 -1.76 13.97 8.21
N ASP A 68 -0.61 13.50 8.69
CA ASP A 68 0.44 14.38 9.17
C ASP A 68 1.07 15.19 8.03
N LEU A 69 1.27 14.57 6.88
CA LEU A 69 1.75 15.26 5.67
C LEU A 69 0.73 16.29 5.17
N ARG A 70 -0.55 15.95 5.13
CA ARG A 70 -1.63 16.88 4.76
C ARG A 70 -1.68 18.11 5.66
N LYS A 71 -1.48 17.91 6.97
CA LYS A 71 -1.43 19.02 7.94
C LYS A 71 -0.19 19.91 7.77
N ALA A 72 0.96 19.31 7.42
CA ALA A 72 2.22 20.04 7.26
C ALA A 72 2.30 20.80 5.92
N PHE A 73 1.62 20.31 4.88
CA PHE A 73 1.61 20.92 3.54
C PHE A 73 0.18 21.25 3.09
N PRO A 74 -0.51 22.19 3.79
CA PRO A 74 -1.94 22.45 3.55
C PRO A 74 -2.24 23.06 2.18
N ASP A 75 -1.26 23.69 1.54
CA ASP A 75 -1.40 24.35 0.24
C ASP A 75 -1.25 23.40 -0.95
N ILE A 76 -0.85 22.14 -0.71
CA ILE A 76 -0.62 21.15 -1.76
C ILE A 76 -1.55 19.95 -1.53
N PRO A 77 -2.40 19.58 -2.50
CA PRO A 77 -3.19 18.35 -2.43
C PRO A 77 -2.28 17.13 -2.28
N ILE A 78 -2.55 16.29 -1.28
CA ILE A 78 -1.83 15.04 -1.05
C ILE A 78 -2.79 13.86 -1.13
N VAL A 79 -2.56 12.98 -2.08
CA VAL A 79 -3.36 11.78 -2.33
C VAL A 79 -2.60 10.54 -1.90
N GLY A 80 -3.22 9.73 -1.05
CA GLY A 80 -2.70 8.42 -0.64
C GLY A 80 -3.43 7.29 -1.39
N ILE A 81 -2.78 6.13 -1.50
CA ILE A 81 -3.34 5.02 -2.29
C ILE A 81 -4.45 4.24 -1.54
N ILE A 82 -4.48 4.27 -0.21
CA ILE A 82 -5.40 3.46 0.59
C ILE A 82 -6.85 3.96 0.45
N ASP A 83 -7.06 5.26 0.33
CA ASP A 83 -8.41 5.85 0.16
C ASP A 83 -9.08 5.27 -1.09
N GLN A 84 -8.37 5.25 -2.23
CA GLN A 84 -8.87 4.72 -3.49
C GLN A 84 -9.10 3.22 -3.46
N ALA A 85 -8.23 2.47 -2.77
CA ALA A 85 -8.41 1.03 -2.61
C ALA A 85 -9.64 0.71 -1.74
N ALA A 86 -9.87 1.46 -0.67
CA ALA A 86 -11.05 1.31 0.18
C ALA A 86 -12.35 1.64 -0.58
N GLU A 87 -12.37 2.72 -1.37
CA GLU A 87 -13.49 3.09 -2.23
C GLU A 87 -13.78 2.02 -3.30
N ALA A 88 -12.73 1.49 -3.93
CA ALA A 88 -12.88 0.44 -4.93
C ALA A 88 -13.50 -0.83 -4.34
N VAL A 89 -13.11 -1.21 -3.13
CA VAL A 89 -13.69 -2.35 -2.41
C VAL A 89 -15.12 -2.08 -2.02
N ALA A 90 -15.40 -0.95 -1.39
CA ALA A 90 -16.76 -0.60 -0.96
C ALA A 90 -17.76 -0.50 -2.14
N SER A 91 -17.26 -0.15 -3.35
CA SER A 91 -18.10 -0.08 -4.55
C SER A 91 -18.34 -1.44 -5.24
N LYS A 92 -17.48 -2.42 -5.04
CA LYS A 92 -17.50 -3.72 -5.74
C LYS A 92 -17.93 -4.90 -4.87
N CYS A 93 -17.70 -4.81 -3.57
CA CYS A 93 -17.98 -5.88 -2.61
C CYS A 93 -19.29 -5.62 -1.87
N THR A 94 -19.87 -6.68 -1.32
CA THR A 94 -21.09 -6.69 -0.52
C THR A 94 -20.82 -7.42 0.81
N GLU A 95 -21.79 -7.41 1.73
CA GLU A 95 -21.75 -8.17 2.99
C GLU A 95 -21.50 -9.68 2.82
N LYS A 96 -21.67 -10.21 1.60
CA LYS A 96 -21.41 -11.63 1.28
C LYS A 96 -19.94 -11.92 1.01
N ASN A 97 -19.17 -10.90 0.69
CA ASN A 97 -17.74 -11.05 0.42
C ASN A 97 -16.93 -11.14 1.70
N ASN A 98 -15.91 -11.98 1.68
CA ASN A 98 -14.90 -12.08 2.72
C ASN A 98 -13.60 -11.47 2.19
N ILE A 99 -13.30 -10.27 2.65
CA ILE A 99 -12.19 -9.47 2.14
C ILE A 99 -10.95 -9.71 2.97
N GLY A 100 -9.91 -10.23 2.34
CA GLY A 100 -8.57 -10.34 2.93
C GLY A 100 -7.70 -9.16 2.52
N ILE A 101 -6.91 -8.63 3.45
CA ILE A 101 -5.90 -7.61 3.17
C ILE A 101 -4.55 -8.16 3.58
N ILE A 102 -3.61 -8.22 2.64
CA ILE A 102 -2.21 -8.50 2.94
C ILE A 102 -1.37 -7.25 2.75
N ALA A 103 -0.49 -6.97 3.71
CA ALA A 103 0.36 -5.79 3.66
C ALA A 103 1.60 -5.93 4.56
N THR A 104 2.42 -4.89 4.63
CA THR A 104 3.54 -4.83 5.57
C THR A 104 3.06 -4.75 7.02
N LYS A 105 3.94 -5.07 7.99
CA LYS A 105 3.61 -4.95 9.42
C LYS A 105 3.11 -3.57 9.80
N ALA A 106 3.79 -2.51 9.35
CA ALA A 106 3.41 -1.13 9.68
C ALA A 106 2.03 -0.78 9.12
N THR A 107 1.71 -1.20 7.89
CA THR A 107 0.40 -0.96 7.27
C THR A 107 -0.72 -1.68 8.05
N ILE A 108 -0.54 -2.97 8.37
CA ILE A 108 -1.55 -3.73 9.12
C ILE A 108 -1.72 -3.17 10.54
N SER A 109 -0.61 -2.86 11.22
CA SER A 109 -0.66 -2.33 12.59
C SER A 109 -1.33 -0.95 12.69
N SER A 110 -1.37 -0.18 11.62
CA SER A 110 -2.09 1.10 11.59
C SER A 110 -3.60 0.93 11.62
N GLY A 111 -4.13 -0.17 11.07
CA GLY A 111 -5.57 -0.40 10.91
C GLY A 111 -6.26 0.48 9.87
N ASP A 112 -5.51 1.30 9.13
CA ASP A 112 -6.04 2.34 8.24
C ASP A 112 -6.95 1.78 7.14
N TYR A 113 -6.56 0.65 6.53
CA TYR A 113 -7.40 -0.04 5.54
C TYR A 113 -8.76 -0.43 6.11
N ARG A 114 -8.75 -1.13 7.24
CA ARG A 114 -9.96 -1.63 7.88
C ARG A 114 -10.87 -0.50 8.33
N GLU A 115 -10.29 0.56 8.92
CA GLU A 115 -11.06 1.72 9.37
C GLU A 115 -11.72 2.45 8.20
N LYS A 116 -11.00 2.67 7.11
CA LYS A 116 -11.52 3.34 5.90
C LYS A 116 -12.61 2.52 5.21
N ILE A 117 -12.39 1.22 5.03
CA ILE A 117 -13.41 0.33 4.44
C ILE A 117 -14.66 0.33 5.31
N LYS A 118 -14.54 0.15 6.63
CA LYS A 118 -15.68 0.14 7.55
C LYS A 118 -16.42 1.47 7.62
N LYS A 119 -15.73 2.58 7.42
CA LYS A 119 -16.35 3.91 7.36
C LYS A 119 -17.21 4.09 6.11
N LEU A 120 -16.81 3.48 4.99
CA LEU A 120 -17.56 3.50 3.73
C LEU A 120 -18.72 2.51 3.75
N ASP A 121 -18.46 1.28 4.22
CA ASP A 121 -19.48 0.24 4.41
C ASP A 121 -19.13 -0.65 5.62
N GLY A 122 -19.84 -0.43 6.72
CA GLY A 122 -19.65 -1.18 7.96
C GLY A 122 -20.11 -2.64 7.91
N SER A 123 -20.82 -3.06 6.87
CA SER A 123 -21.31 -4.44 6.69
C SER A 123 -20.23 -5.36 6.13
N LEU A 124 -19.19 -4.81 5.49
CA LEU A 124 -18.12 -5.59 4.86
C LEU A 124 -17.26 -6.34 5.89
N LYS A 125 -16.99 -7.60 5.60
CA LYS A 125 -16.14 -8.46 6.42
C LYS A 125 -14.70 -8.32 5.96
N VAL A 126 -13.86 -7.76 6.80
CA VAL A 126 -12.45 -7.47 6.49
C VAL A 126 -11.56 -8.16 7.51
N VAL A 127 -10.62 -8.97 7.03
CA VAL A 127 -9.54 -9.57 7.80
C VAL A 127 -8.19 -9.14 7.24
N GLU A 128 -7.20 -9.00 8.11
CA GLU A 128 -5.90 -8.44 7.75
C GLU A 128 -4.77 -9.36 8.16
N LYS A 129 -3.77 -9.52 7.31
CA LYS A 129 -2.55 -10.30 7.60
C LYS A 129 -1.29 -9.58 7.17
N ALA A 130 -0.34 -9.47 8.10
CA ALA A 130 0.99 -8.96 7.76
C ALA A 130 1.83 -10.05 7.09
N THR A 131 2.46 -9.72 5.97
CA THR A 131 3.33 -10.62 5.19
C THR A 131 4.74 -10.03 5.05
N PRO A 132 5.51 -9.96 6.17
CA PRO A 132 6.76 -9.20 6.25
C PRO A 132 7.89 -9.74 5.37
N ALA A 133 7.86 -11.00 4.94
CA ALA A 133 8.90 -11.59 4.11
C ALA A 133 8.78 -11.22 2.63
N PHE A 134 7.59 -10.86 2.13
CA PHE A 134 7.40 -10.63 0.69
C PHE A 134 8.27 -9.49 0.15
N VAL A 135 8.27 -8.31 0.79
CA VAL A 135 9.04 -7.17 0.29
C VAL A 135 10.54 -7.45 0.25
N PRO A 136 11.19 -7.99 1.30
CA PRO A 136 12.61 -8.36 1.23
C PRO A 136 12.93 -9.35 0.10
N LEU A 137 12.12 -10.38 -0.09
CA LEU A 137 12.34 -11.36 -1.16
C LEU A 137 12.20 -10.71 -2.55
N ILE A 138 11.19 -9.89 -2.75
CA ILE A 138 10.98 -9.18 -4.03
C ILE A 138 12.14 -8.22 -4.32
N GLU A 139 12.64 -7.49 -3.33
CA GLU A 139 13.79 -6.58 -3.49
C GLU A 139 15.08 -7.33 -3.84
N GLU A 140 15.24 -8.59 -3.39
CA GLU A 140 16.35 -9.49 -3.78
C GLU A 140 16.12 -10.18 -5.15
N GLY A 141 15.01 -9.88 -5.84
CA GLY A 141 14.65 -10.48 -7.12
C GLY A 141 14.15 -11.92 -7.03
N ILE A 142 13.80 -12.38 -5.83
CA ILE A 142 13.19 -13.68 -5.59
C ILE A 142 11.69 -13.54 -5.84
N ILE A 143 11.26 -13.72 -7.08
CA ILE A 143 9.89 -13.50 -7.55
C ILE A 143 9.26 -14.80 -8.04
N GLU A 144 9.78 -15.34 -9.15
CA GLU A 144 9.26 -16.55 -9.80
C GLU A 144 10.15 -17.76 -9.46
N ASN A 145 10.01 -18.29 -8.23
CA ASN A 145 10.77 -19.45 -7.80
C ASN A 145 10.14 -20.13 -6.57
N GLU A 146 10.59 -21.35 -6.27
CA GLU A 146 10.11 -22.19 -5.18
C GLU A 146 10.17 -21.50 -3.79
N ILE A 147 11.12 -20.60 -3.56
CA ILE A 147 11.23 -19.88 -2.27
C ILE A 147 10.05 -18.92 -2.11
N MET A 148 9.70 -18.21 -3.17
CA MET A 148 8.54 -17.33 -3.15
C MET A 148 7.25 -18.12 -3.02
N ASP A 149 7.10 -19.21 -3.78
CA ASP A 149 5.92 -20.08 -3.75
C ASP A 149 5.70 -20.63 -2.34
N LEU A 150 6.72 -21.20 -1.70
CA LEU A 150 6.65 -21.68 -0.32
C LEU A 150 6.33 -20.55 0.68
N THR A 151 6.84 -19.35 0.43
CA THR A 151 6.57 -18.20 1.28
C THR A 151 5.12 -17.74 1.14
N ILE A 152 4.57 -17.76 -0.08
CA ILE A 152 3.16 -17.47 -0.33
C ILE A 152 2.29 -18.51 0.36
N HIS A 153 2.54 -19.80 0.17
CA HIS A 153 1.82 -20.87 0.86
C HIS A 153 1.85 -20.71 2.38
N TYR A 154 3.02 -20.41 2.94
CA TYR A 154 3.19 -20.18 4.39
C TYR A 154 2.28 -19.06 4.93
N TYR A 155 2.12 -17.97 4.20
CA TYR A 155 1.28 -16.87 4.66
C TYR A 155 -0.18 -17.01 4.26
N MET A 156 -0.48 -17.62 3.13
CA MET A 156 -1.77 -17.47 2.49
C MET A 156 -2.72 -18.66 2.68
N ASP A 157 -2.21 -19.90 2.73
CA ASP A 157 -3.09 -21.08 2.74
C ASP A 157 -4.08 -21.06 3.89
N GLU A 158 -3.58 -21.06 5.13
CA GLU A 158 -4.42 -21.00 6.33
C GLU A 158 -5.27 -19.72 6.38
N PHE A 159 -4.68 -18.58 5.99
CA PHE A 159 -5.37 -17.29 6.00
C PHE A 159 -6.57 -17.25 5.06
N ILE A 160 -6.42 -17.80 3.85
CA ILE A 160 -7.51 -17.88 2.87
C ILE A 160 -8.56 -18.89 3.31
N GLU A 161 -8.14 -20.09 3.73
CA GLU A 161 -9.03 -21.19 4.06
C GLU A 161 -9.88 -20.88 5.30
N GLU A 162 -9.26 -20.48 6.41
CA GLU A 162 -9.97 -20.19 7.67
C GLU A 162 -10.96 -19.02 7.55
N ASN A 163 -10.58 -17.98 6.79
CA ASN A 163 -11.40 -16.80 6.63
C ASN A 163 -12.31 -16.86 5.39
N ARG A 164 -12.21 -17.93 4.58
CA ARG A 164 -12.97 -18.12 3.31
C ARG A 164 -12.87 -16.90 2.41
N ILE A 165 -11.64 -16.38 2.24
CA ILE A 165 -11.39 -15.15 1.48
C ILE A 165 -11.73 -15.38 0.01
N ASP A 166 -12.58 -14.52 -0.53
CA ASP A 166 -12.95 -14.48 -1.94
C ASP A 166 -12.43 -13.22 -2.66
N THR A 167 -12.01 -12.23 -1.89
CA THR A 167 -11.49 -10.96 -2.41
C THR A 167 -10.22 -10.61 -1.66
N LEU A 168 -9.11 -10.39 -2.38
CA LEU A 168 -7.82 -10.08 -1.78
C LEU A 168 -7.33 -8.69 -2.18
N ILE A 169 -6.98 -7.88 -1.20
CA ILE A 169 -6.31 -6.59 -1.40
C ILE A 169 -4.81 -6.75 -1.24
N LEU A 170 -4.06 -6.40 -2.29
CA LEU A 170 -2.61 -6.33 -2.27
C LEU A 170 -2.17 -4.97 -1.70
N GLY A 171 -2.07 -4.87 -0.38
CA GLY A 171 -1.80 -3.64 0.37
C GLY A 171 -0.32 -3.23 0.37
N CYS A 172 0.41 -3.54 -0.69
CA CYS A 172 1.79 -3.11 -0.91
C CYS A 172 2.08 -2.99 -2.41
N THR A 173 2.80 -1.96 -2.82
CA THR A 173 3.18 -1.72 -4.23
C THR A 173 4.10 -2.79 -4.82
N HIS A 174 4.74 -3.60 -4.00
CA HIS A 174 5.56 -4.73 -4.44
C HIS A 174 4.73 -5.96 -4.80
N TYR A 175 3.60 -6.19 -4.14
CA TYR A 175 2.86 -7.45 -4.26
C TYR A 175 2.28 -7.75 -5.64
N PRO A 176 1.94 -6.76 -6.50
CA PRO A 176 1.58 -7.07 -7.89
C PRO A 176 2.65 -7.82 -8.69
N LEU A 177 3.93 -7.79 -8.24
CA LEU A 177 5.02 -8.53 -8.89
C LEU A 177 4.99 -10.04 -8.62
N ILE A 178 4.25 -10.47 -7.61
CA ILE A 178 4.12 -11.88 -7.22
C ILE A 178 2.67 -12.38 -7.27
N LYS A 179 1.79 -11.67 -7.97
CA LYS A 179 0.35 -11.99 -8.01
C LYS A 179 0.00 -13.24 -8.82
N ASP A 180 0.89 -13.63 -9.72
CA ASP A 180 0.68 -14.75 -10.66
C ASP A 180 1.32 -16.07 -10.16
N ASN A 181 1.95 -16.06 -8.97
CA ASN A 181 2.53 -17.23 -8.29
C ASN A 181 1.45 -18.02 -7.46
#